data_6358b8f4953e52c3b204718776b404c7
#
_entry.id   6358b8f4953e52c3b204718776b404c7
#
_cell.length_a   1.000
_cell.length_b   1.000
_cell.length_c   1.000
_cell.angle_alpha   90.00
_cell.angle_beta   90.00
_cell.angle_gamma   90.00
#
_symmetry.space_group_name_H-M   'P 1'
#
loop_
_entity.id
_entity.type
_entity.pdbx_description
1 polymer ?
#
loop_
_entity_poly.entity_id
_entity_poly.type
_entity_poly.pdbx_seq_one_letter_code
_entity_poly.pdbx_strand_id
1 'polypeptide(L)'
;MEQLLNAFQTAAHAGLQNIAAALDQFSKGVADEIARAKPRAIAASEDDEQLHLDVALFDSAPTVVVPKHAKFAALKEIGHRFLMTAEGVFVEVRRPWLHIIQRLAWTRDAANPCAGPVPPYGTVEEKVEFAFGRLGSALQELQAFAAEARAALPNEYAAWIVWDAEKQKLQYRPLVATNATPGSITFERPALAEHESLAIDLHSHADGAAFFSATDDADDAGEVKISGVFGGLGPDTAPDVAFRLCVLGMFIPLKVPASAIFKQPEA
;
A
#
# COMPACT_ATOMS: atom_id res chain seq x y z
N MET A 1 35.37 -20.42 63.84
CA MET A 1 34.65 -19.61 62.85
C MET A 1 35.01 -19.95 61.40
N GLU A 2 36.30 -20.15 61.07
CA GLU A 2 36.74 -20.53 59.71
C GLU A 2 36.14 -21.85 59.19
N GLN A 3 36.08 -22.91 60.08
CA GLN A 3 35.47 -24.17 59.65
C GLN A 3 33.99 -24.07 59.31
N LEU A 4 33.23 -23.23 60.02
CA LEU A 4 31.81 -22.96 59.70
C LEU A 4 31.63 -22.16 58.41
N LEU A 5 32.53 -21.23 58.13
CA LEU A 5 32.55 -20.47 56.93
C LEU A 5 32.83 -21.31 55.67
N ASN A 6 33.85 -22.20 55.79
CA ASN A 6 34.21 -23.17 54.76
C ASN A 6 33.07 -24.18 54.48
N ALA A 7 32.43 -24.68 55.52
CA ALA A 7 31.29 -25.58 55.35
C ALA A 7 30.12 -24.92 54.68
N PHE A 8 29.85 -23.65 55.01
CA PHE A 8 28.79 -22.85 54.35
C PHE A 8 29.14 -22.58 52.88
N GLN A 9 30.37 -22.17 52.58
CA GLN A 9 30.80 -21.95 51.21
C GLN A 9 30.74 -23.23 50.37
N THR A 10 31.12 -24.36 50.89
CA THR A 10 31.02 -25.65 50.20
C THR A 10 29.58 -26.04 49.94
N ALA A 11 28.69 -25.88 50.91
CA ALA A 11 27.27 -26.18 50.76
C ALA A 11 26.58 -25.22 49.77
N ALA A 12 26.93 -23.93 49.80
CA ALA A 12 26.40 -22.91 48.86
C ALA A 12 26.89 -23.21 47.45
N HIS A 13 28.15 -23.59 47.28
CA HIS A 13 28.68 -23.94 45.95
C HIS A 13 28.00 -25.20 45.37
N ALA A 14 27.82 -26.23 46.19
CA ALA A 14 27.08 -27.43 45.78
C ALA A 14 25.61 -27.12 45.41
N GLY A 15 24.97 -26.25 46.19
CA GLY A 15 23.61 -25.78 45.89
C GLY A 15 23.50 -25.04 44.56
N LEU A 16 24.44 -24.14 44.25
CA LEU A 16 24.52 -23.44 42.98
C LEU A 16 24.78 -24.38 41.81
N GLN A 17 25.64 -25.38 41.97
CA GLN A 17 25.89 -26.40 40.95
C GLN A 17 24.64 -27.22 40.64
N ASN A 18 23.87 -27.59 41.67
CA ASN A 18 22.62 -28.33 41.49
C ASN A 18 21.55 -27.49 40.76
N ILE A 19 21.45 -26.20 41.08
CA ILE A 19 20.54 -25.27 40.37
C ILE A 19 20.98 -25.12 38.91
N ALA A 20 22.27 -24.96 38.65
CA ALA A 20 22.78 -24.86 37.26
C ALA A 20 22.51 -26.14 36.47
N ALA A 21 22.68 -27.31 37.04
CA ALA A 21 22.37 -28.59 36.41
C ALA A 21 20.88 -28.76 36.14
N ALA A 22 20.01 -28.32 37.06
CA ALA A 22 18.56 -28.36 36.90
C ALA A 22 18.08 -27.41 35.77
N LEU A 23 18.67 -26.21 35.68
CA LEU A 23 18.40 -25.26 34.61
C LEU A 23 18.88 -25.77 33.24
N ASP A 24 20.04 -26.39 33.17
CA ASP A 24 20.55 -27.01 31.96
C ASP A 24 19.63 -28.17 31.48
N GLN A 25 19.18 -28.99 32.41
CA GLN A 25 18.29 -30.10 32.14
C GLN A 25 16.88 -29.61 31.69
N PHE A 26 16.36 -28.53 32.30
CA PHE A 26 15.15 -27.88 31.90
C PHE A 26 15.28 -27.27 30.49
N SER A 27 16.37 -26.56 30.24
CA SER A 27 16.67 -25.94 28.92
C SER A 27 16.76 -27.02 27.82
N LYS A 28 17.40 -28.14 28.06
CA LYS A 28 17.43 -29.27 27.14
C LYS A 28 16.04 -29.87 26.92
N GLY A 29 15.27 -30.06 27.98
CA GLY A 29 13.89 -30.56 27.89
C GLY A 29 13.00 -29.63 27.03
N VAL A 30 13.09 -28.33 27.22
CA VAL A 30 12.37 -27.34 26.39
C VAL A 30 12.85 -27.39 24.94
N ALA A 31 14.15 -27.46 24.69
CA ALA A 31 14.68 -27.57 23.32
C ALA A 31 14.22 -28.85 22.61
N ASP A 32 14.18 -29.99 23.33
CA ASP A 32 13.69 -31.25 22.82
C ASP A 32 12.17 -31.21 22.53
N GLU A 33 11.39 -30.54 23.40
CA GLU A 33 9.94 -30.33 23.18
C GLU A 33 9.68 -29.45 21.97
N ILE A 34 10.44 -28.37 21.82
CA ILE A 34 10.37 -27.48 20.63
C ILE A 34 10.78 -28.26 19.36
N ALA A 35 11.80 -29.09 19.44
CA ALA A 35 12.24 -29.92 18.31
C ALA A 35 11.21 -30.99 17.93
N ARG A 36 10.45 -31.54 18.88
CA ARG A 36 9.35 -32.47 18.64
C ARG A 36 8.09 -31.76 18.12
N ALA A 37 7.85 -30.53 18.58
CA ALA A 37 6.73 -29.69 18.14
C ALA A 37 6.96 -29.09 16.75
N LYS A 38 8.23 -29.03 16.27
CA LYS A 38 8.48 -28.66 14.88
C LYS A 38 7.89 -29.72 13.97
N PRO A 39 7.05 -29.32 12.98
CA PRO A 39 6.55 -30.27 11.99
C PRO A 39 7.74 -31.02 11.39
N ARG A 40 7.70 -32.35 11.46
CA ARG A 40 8.70 -33.19 10.80
C ARG A 40 8.64 -32.81 9.32
N ALA A 41 9.77 -32.42 8.75
CA ALA A 41 9.85 -32.19 7.31
C ALA A 41 9.44 -33.48 6.61
N ILE A 42 8.18 -33.56 6.23
CA ILE A 42 7.65 -34.59 5.33
C ILE A 42 8.24 -34.22 3.98
N ALA A 43 8.73 -35.19 3.22
CA ALA A 43 9.18 -34.95 1.85
C ALA A 43 8.03 -34.24 1.11
N ALA A 44 8.33 -33.04 0.57
CA ALA A 44 7.34 -32.18 -0.03
C ALA A 44 6.56 -32.97 -1.09
N SER A 45 5.25 -33.17 -0.88
CA SER A 45 4.33 -33.62 -1.89
C SER A 45 3.84 -32.39 -2.68
N GLU A 46 3.23 -32.58 -3.82
CA GLU A 46 2.57 -31.47 -4.56
C GLU A 46 1.58 -30.71 -3.65
N ASP A 47 0.93 -31.41 -2.71
CA ASP A 47 0.03 -30.83 -1.71
C ASP A 47 0.78 -29.92 -0.72
N ASP A 48 2.03 -30.24 -0.36
CA ASP A 48 2.85 -29.43 0.52
C ASP A 48 3.35 -28.14 -0.16
N GLU A 49 3.62 -28.19 -1.47
CA GLU A 49 4.00 -27.01 -2.25
C GLU A 49 2.82 -26.04 -2.36
N GLN A 50 1.62 -26.53 -2.62
CA GLN A 50 0.40 -25.74 -2.65
C GLN A 50 0.12 -25.10 -1.27
N LEU A 51 0.27 -25.86 -0.19
CA LEU A 51 0.12 -25.31 1.17
C LEU A 51 1.12 -24.20 1.48
N HIS A 52 2.37 -24.34 1.05
CA HIS A 52 3.37 -23.28 1.21
C HIS A 52 3.01 -22.02 0.42
N LEU A 53 2.49 -22.17 -0.80
CA LEU A 53 2.00 -21.05 -1.60
C LEU A 53 0.82 -20.35 -0.93
N ASP A 54 -0.16 -21.10 -0.40
CA ASP A 54 -1.30 -20.54 0.32
C ASP A 54 -0.86 -19.79 1.58
N VAL A 55 0.07 -20.34 2.36
CA VAL A 55 0.64 -19.65 3.55
C VAL A 55 1.32 -18.35 3.13
N ALA A 56 2.14 -18.37 2.06
CA ALA A 56 2.79 -17.17 1.56
C ALA A 56 1.79 -16.11 1.10
N LEU A 57 0.69 -16.51 0.44
CA LEU A 57 -0.40 -15.61 0.06
C LEU A 57 -1.10 -14.99 1.26
N PHE A 58 -1.44 -15.78 2.29
CA PHE A 58 -2.06 -15.29 3.51
C PHE A 58 -1.15 -14.33 4.29
N ASP A 59 0.15 -14.60 4.33
CA ASP A 59 1.13 -13.72 4.97
C ASP A 59 1.33 -12.42 4.19
N SER A 60 1.22 -12.47 2.86
CA SER A 60 1.36 -11.28 2.00
C SER A 60 0.16 -10.31 2.12
N ALA A 61 -1.01 -10.84 2.47
CA ALA A 61 -2.26 -10.07 2.58
C ALA A 61 -3.04 -10.49 3.85
N PRO A 62 -2.51 -10.20 5.05
CA PRO A 62 -3.10 -10.67 6.30
C PRO A 62 -4.51 -10.14 6.50
N THR A 63 -5.38 -11.00 7.04
CA THR A 63 -6.75 -10.64 7.41
C THR A 63 -6.87 -10.52 8.92
N VAL A 64 -7.38 -9.41 9.41
CA VAL A 64 -7.58 -9.16 10.83
C VAL A 64 -9.03 -8.83 11.15
N VAL A 65 -9.48 -9.27 12.32
CA VAL A 65 -10.82 -8.96 12.82
C VAL A 65 -10.80 -7.60 13.53
N VAL A 66 -11.76 -6.73 13.19
CA VAL A 66 -11.92 -5.46 13.89
C VAL A 66 -12.58 -5.70 15.26
N PRO A 67 -11.95 -5.29 16.36
CA PRO A 67 -12.48 -5.51 17.71
C PRO A 67 -13.72 -4.66 17.94
N LYS A 68 -14.75 -5.26 18.60
CA LYS A 68 -16.00 -4.56 18.93
C LYS A 68 -15.88 -3.66 20.17
N HIS A 69 -15.08 -4.08 21.14
CA HIS A 69 -15.01 -3.44 22.47
C HIS A 69 -13.63 -2.83 22.77
N ALA A 70 -12.64 -3.07 21.92
CA ALA A 70 -11.32 -2.46 22.03
C ALA A 70 -11.11 -1.45 20.90
N LYS A 71 -10.12 -0.57 21.08
CA LYS A 71 -9.73 0.39 20.03
C LYS A 71 -9.12 -0.35 18.84
N PHE A 72 -9.61 -0.07 17.64
CA PHE A 72 -8.99 -0.53 16.41
C PHE A 72 -7.57 0.07 16.27
N ALA A 73 -6.59 -0.79 16.02
CA ALA A 73 -5.22 -0.38 15.75
C ALA A 73 -4.99 -0.34 14.24
N ALA A 74 -4.88 0.87 13.69
CA ALA A 74 -4.56 1.07 12.29
C ALA A 74 -3.12 0.62 11.98
N LEU A 75 -2.86 0.27 10.69
CA LEU A 75 -1.51 -0.02 10.20
C LEU A 75 -0.57 1.14 10.51
N LYS A 76 0.60 0.83 11.08
CA LYS A 76 1.68 1.81 11.30
C LYS A 76 2.74 1.74 10.22
N GLU A 77 3.03 0.53 9.77
CA GLU A 77 4.06 0.24 8.76
C GLU A 77 3.46 0.23 7.35
N ILE A 78 4.31 0.39 6.35
CA ILE A 78 3.94 0.24 4.93
C ILE A 78 3.46 -1.18 4.68
N GLY A 79 2.33 -1.32 4.02
CA GLY A 79 1.73 -2.62 3.76
C GLY A 79 0.25 -2.51 3.42
N HIS A 80 -0.41 -3.66 3.39
CA HIS A 80 -1.86 -3.75 3.28
C HIS A 80 -2.38 -4.95 4.05
N ARG A 81 -3.66 -4.92 4.40
CA ARG A 81 -4.36 -6.02 5.06
C ARG A 81 -5.86 -5.93 4.81
N PHE A 82 -6.55 -7.05 4.96
CA PHE A 82 -8.02 -7.07 4.97
C PHE A 82 -8.55 -6.95 6.39
N LEU A 83 -9.69 -6.25 6.54
CA LEU A 83 -10.36 -6.03 7.81
C LEU A 83 -11.73 -6.70 7.75
N MET A 84 -11.94 -7.67 8.65
CA MET A 84 -13.27 -8.29 8.85
C MET A 84 -14.05 -7.46 9.88
N THR A 85 -15.19 -6.90 9.46
CA THR A 85 -16.04 -6.03 10.27
C THR A 85 -17.47 -6.55 10.36
N ALA A 86 -18.29 -5.94 11.20
CA ALA A 86 -19.74 -6.19 11.25
C ALA A 86 -20.46 -5.77 9.96
N GLU A 87 -19.86 -4.91 9.14
CA GLU A 87 -20.45 -4.32 7.92
C GLU A 87 -19.90 -4.92 6.63
N GLY A 88 -18.99 -5.89 6.73
CA GLY A 88 -18.35 -6.54 5.60
C GLY A 88 -16.83 -6.50 5.65
N VAL A 89 -16.19 -6.70 4.51
CA VAL A 89 -14.74 -6.70 4.38
C VAL A 89 -14.25 -5.36 3.86
N PHE A 90 -13.21 -4.85 4.51
CA PHE A 90 -12.51 -3.64 4.10
C PHE A 90 -11.06 -4.00 3.77
N VAL A 91 -10.41 -3.19 2.96
CA VAL A 91 -8.96 -3.19 2.80
C VAL A 91 -8.37 -1.96 3.48
N GLU A 92 -7.27 -2.16 4.19
CA GLU A 92 -6.44 -1.07 4.71
C GLU A 92 -5.11 -1.11 4.00
N VAL A 93 -4.71 0.02 3.40
CA VAL A 93 -3.43 0.17 2.70
C VAL A 93 -2.69 1.36 3.27
N ARG A 94 -1.40 1.16 3.55
CA ARG A 94 -0.49 2.22 3.96
C ARG A 94 0.70 2.30 3.02
N ARG A 95 0.97 3.51 2.55
CA ARG A 95 2.16 3.90 1.77
C ARG A 95 2.77 5.14 2.42
N PRO A 96 3.98 5.56 2.10
CA PRO A 96 4.58 6.76 2.68
C PRO A 96 3.71 8.01 2.55
N TRP A 97 2.94 8.12 1.49
CA TRP A 97 2.09 9.27 1.17
C TRP A 97 0.58 9.02 1.35
N LEU A 98 0.14 7.75 1.57
CA LEU A 98 -1.28 7.36 1.61
C LEU A 98 -1.58 6.50 2.82
N HIS A 99 -2.71 6.78 3.47
CA HIS A 99 -3.40 5.83 4.34
C HIS A 99 -4.87 5.76 3.94
N ILE A 100 -5.31 4.60 3.49
CA ILE A 100 -6.70 4.37 3.06
C ILE A 100 -7.29 3.17 3.81
N ILE A 101 -8.56 3.31 4.20
CA ILE A 101 -9.44 2.23 4.60
C ILE A 101 -10.66 2.31 3.70
N GLN A 102 -10.88 1.27 2.90
CA GLN A 102 -11.92 1.24 1.89
C GLN A 102 -12.72 -0.05 1.98
N ARG A 103 -14.05 0.05 1.96
CA ARG A 103 -14.93 -1.10 1.88
C ARG A 103 -14.84 -1.76 0.50
N LEU A 104 -14.75 -3.10 0.47
CA LEU A 104 -14.73 -3.83 -0.79
C LEU A 104 -16.12 -3.85 -1.43
N ALA A 105 -16.19 -3.54 -2.73
CA ALA A 105 -17.46 -3.38 -3.45
C ALA A 105 -18.33 -4.65 -3.44
N TRP A 106 -17.72 -5.82 -3.56
CA TRP A 106 -18.42 -7.10 -3.53
C TRP A 106 -19.06 -7.45 -2.18
N THR A 107 -18.74 -6.71 -1.11
CA THR A 107 -19.38 -6.83 0.21
C THR A 107 -20.52 -5.82 0.41
N ARG A 108 -20.78 -4.98 -0.60
CA ARG A 108 -21.80 -3.92 -0.54
C ARG A 108 -23.11 -4.29 -1.22
N ASP A 109 -23.29 -5.53 -1.64
CA ASP A 109 -24.47 -5.89 -2.42
C ASP A 109 -25.77 -5.65 -1.63
N ALA A 110 -26.34 -4.47 -1.88
CA ALA A 110 -27.62 -4.04 -1.30
C ALA A 110 -28.82 -4.73 -1.99
N ALA A 111 -28.61 -5.42 -3.11
CA ALA A 111 -29.66 -6.12 -3.85
C ALA A 111 -30.05 -7.44 -3.19
N ASN A 112 -29.25 -7.96 -2.27
CA ASN A 112 -29.57 -9.12 -1.47
C ASN A 112 -29.55 -8.79 0.02
N PRO A 113 -30.60 -8.15 0.56
CA PRO A 113 -30.73 -7.93 2.00
C PRO A 113 -31.10 -9.25 2.69
N CYS A 114 -30.30 -10.29 2.45
CA CYS A 114 -30.41 -11.49 3.24
C CYS A 114 -30.09 -11.07 4.68
N ALA A 115 -31.10 -11.10 5.54
CA ALA A 115 -30.94 -10.88 6.98
C ALA A 115 -30.15 -12.05 7.59
N GLY A 116 -28.91 -12.21 7.13
CA GLY A 116 -27.97 -13.17 7.68
C GLY A 116 -27.47 -12.72 9.06
N PRO A 117 -26.80 -13.61 9.80
CA PRO A 117 -26.20 -13.24 11.07
C PRO A 117 -25.15 -12.15 10.86
N VAL A 118 -25.28 -11.04 11.61
CA VAL A 118 -24.26 -9.98 11.62
C VAL A 118 -23.04 -10.51 12.37
N PRO A 119 -21.84 -10.46 11.77
CA PRO A 119 -20.62 -10.86 12.45
C PRO A 119 -20.43 -10.08 13.77
N PRO A 120 -19.98 -10.71 14.87
CA PRO A 120 -19.86 -10.05 16.19
C PRO A 120 -18.59 -9.17 16.28
N TYR A 121 -18.27 -8.46 15.21
CA TYR A 121 -17.08 -7.62 15.09
C TYR A 121 -17.41 -6.15 15.26
N GLY A 122 -16.39 -5.33 15.39
CA GLY A 122 -16.52 -3.88 15.37
C GLY A 122 -16.67 -3.34 13.96
N THR A 123 -16.69 -2.00 13.84
CA THR A 123 -16.77 -1.25 12.60
C THR A 123 -15.54 -0.38 12.41
N VAL A 124 -15.28 0.02 11.18
CA VAL A 124 -14.27 1.02 10.81
C VAL A 124 -14.92 2.03 9.86
N GLU A 125 -14.41 3.24 9.88
CA GLU A 125 -14.83 4.28 8.93
C GLU A 125 -13.98 4.22 7.67
N GLU A 126 -14.60 4.40 6.51
CA GLU A 126 -13.89 4.59 5.25
C GLU A 126 -13.14 5.92 5.32
N LYS A 127 -11.88 5.92 4.92
CA LYS A 127 -11.07 7.13 4.90
C LYS A 127 -10.00 7.08 3.84
N VAL A 128 -9.64 8.25 3.35
CA VAL A 128 -8.47 8.47 2.48
C VAL A 128 -7.70 9.66 3.06
N GLU A 129 -6.47 9.42 3.44
CA GLU A 129 -5.57 10.44 3.99
C GLU A 129 -4.29 10.48 3.17
N PHE A 130 -3.96 11.64 2.61
CA PHE A 130 -2.69 11.87 1.94
C PHE A 130 -1.73 12.61 2.87
N ALA A 131 -0.45 12.20 2.91
CA ALA A 131 0.59 12.89 3.68
C ALA A 131 0.77 14.34 3.23
N PHE A 132 0.56 14.64 1.94
CA PHE A 132 0.54 15.98 1.38
C PHE A 132 -0.80 16.72 1.56
N GLY A 133 -1.72 16.17 2.36
CA GLY A 133 -3.01 16.77 2.73
C GLY A 133 -4.11 16.54 1.69
N ARG A 134 -4.04 17.14 0.53
CA ARG A 134 -5.06 17.02 -0.54
C ARG A 134 -4.42 17.12 -1.92
N LEU A 135 -5.11 16.63 -2.94
CA LEU A 135 -4.61 16.68 -4.32
C LEU A 135 -4.28 18.10 -4.81
N GLY A 136 -4.99 19.11 -4.30
CA GLY A 136 -4.67 20.51 -4.59
C GLY A 136 -3.29 20.98 -4.12
N SER A 137 -2.62 20.23 -3.23
CA SER A 137 -1.22 20.49 -2.87
C SER A 137 -0.23 20.18 -4.00
N ALA A 138 -0.64 19.41 -5.01
CA ALA A 138 0.12 19.12 -6.22
C ALA A 138 -0.19 20.10 -7.38
N LEU A 139 -0.92 21.19 -7.13
CA LEU A 139 -1.42 22.06 -8.21
C LEU A 139 -0.28 22.64 -9.06
N GLN A 140 0.83 23.02 -8.46
CA GLN A 140 1.97 23.57 -9.17
C GLN A 140 2.59 22.53 -10.12
N GLU A 141 2.74 21.30 -9.65
CA GLU A 141 3.25 20.17 -10.41
C GLU A 141 2.30 19.78 -11.55
N LEU A 142 0.99 19.79 -11.30
CA LEU A 142 -0.05 19.53 -12.31
C LEU A 142 -0.07 20.61 -13.39
N GLN A 143 0.16 21.87 -13.04
CA GLN A 143 0.28 22.98 -13.99
C GLN A 143 1.56 22.89 -14.82
N ALA A 144 2.69 22.48 -14.21
CA ALA A 144 3.94 22.22 -14.93
C ALA A 144 3.73 21.08 -15.95
N PHE A 145 3.09 19.98 -15.54
CA PHE A 145 2.73 18.91 -16.45
C PHE A 145 1.87 19.38 -17.63
N ALA A 146 0.83 20.15 -17.34
CA ALA A 146 -0.06 20.69 -18.39
C ALA A 146 0.67 21.54 -19.43
N ALA A 147 1.65 22.35 -18.99
CA ALA A 147 2.47 23.18 -19.87
C ALA A 147 3.40 22.33 -20.74
N GLU A 148 4.07 21.34 -20.15
CA GLU A 148 4.99 20.46 -20.88
C GLU A 148 4.26 19.51 -21.83
N ALA A 149 3.11 18.97 -21.43
CA ALA A 149 2.27 18.14 -22.29
C ALA A 149 1.74 18.92 -23.51
N ARG A 150 1.38 20.21 -23.36
CA ARG A 150 1.07 21.09 -24.48
C ARG A 150 2.27 21.33 -25.42
N ALA A 151 3.45 21.49 -24.86
CA ALA A 151 4.67 21.68 -25.65
C ALA A 151 5.07 20.40 -26.40
N ALA A 152 4.65 19.23 -25.95
CA ALA A 152 4.91 17.94 -26.58
C ALA A 152 3.98 17.61 -27.76
N LEU A 153 2.89 18.40 -27.96
CA LEU A 153 1.96 18.16 -29.07
C LEU A 153 2.66 18.03 -30.41
N PRO A 154 2.22 17.13 -31.30
CA PRO A 154 1.01 16.31 -31.20
C PRO A 154 1.17 15.00 -30.42
N ASN A 155 2.31 14.75 -29.83
CA ASN A 155 2.60 13.49 -29.14
C ASN A 155 2.11 13.52 -27.69
N GLU A 156 1.86 12.34 -27.14
CA GLU A 156 1.61 12.15 -25.72
C GLU A 156 2.86 12.46 -24.88
N TYR A 157 2.62 12.84 -23.64
CA TYR A 157 3.63 13.19 -22.65
C TYR A 157 3.35 12.49 -21.32
N ALA A 158 4.40 12.14 -20.57
CA ALA A 158 4.27 11.48 -19.28
C ALA A 158 5.21 12.09 -18.24
N ALA A 159 4.75 12.11 -16.99
CA ALA A 159 5.58 12.52 -15.85
C ALA A 159 5.07 11.87 -14.56
N TRP A 160 5.95 11.77 -13.58
CA TRP A 160 5.61 11.38 -12.23
C TRP A 160 5.62 12.58 -11.28
N ILE A 161 4.75 12.52 -10.26
CA ILE A 161 4.89 13.33 -9.06
C ILE A 161 5.22 12.38 -7.93
N VAL A 162 6.42 12.52 -7.41
CA VAL A 162 7.02 11.64 -6.41
C VAL A 162 6.88 12.26 -5.03
N TRP A 163 6.49 11.49 -4.04
CA TRP A 163 6.54 11.89 -2.64
C TRP A 163 7.93 11.63 -2.08
N ASP A 164 8.57 12.66 -1.58
CA ASP A 164 9.83 12.60 -0.85
C ASP A 164 9.53 12.63 0.65
N ALA A 165 9.71 11.49 1.30
CA ALA A 165 9.39 11.32 2.72
C ALA A 165 10.36 12.05 3.66
N GLU A 166 11.60 12.31 3.23
CA GLU A 166 12.56 13.09 4.02
C GLU A 166 12.23 14.59 3.97
N LYS A 167 11.89 15.10 2.78
CA LYS A 167 11.56 16.51 2.59
C LYS A 167 10.09 16.84 2.85
N GLN A 168 9.24 15.81 3.04
CA GLN A 168 7.79 15.93 3.22
C GLN A 168 7.13 16.78 2.14
N LYS A 169 7.48 16.52 0.87
CA LYS A 169 6.97 17.28 -0.28
C LYS A 169 6.82 16.42 -1.53
N LEU A 170 5.96 16.88 -2.42
CA LEU A 170 5.83 16.38 -3.78
C LEU A 170 6.95 16.95 -4.66
N GLN A 171 7.43 16.16 -5.61
CA GLN A 171 8.45 16.55 -6.58
C GLN A 171 8.01 16.11 -7.97
N TYR A 172 7.95 17.05 -8.88
CA TYR A 172 7.69 16.79 -10.29
C TYR A 172 8.90 16.16 -10.96
N ARG A 173 8.65 15.10 -11.74
CA ARG A 173 9.70 14.35 -12.42
C ARG A 173 9.26 13.97 -13.84
N PRO A 174 9.75 14.71 -14.87
CA PRO A 174 9.52 14.35 -16.26
C PRO A 174 10.02 12.94 -16.57
N LEU A 175 9.30 12.20 -17.39
CA LEU A 175 9.73 10.89 -17.87
C LEU A 175 10.35 11.01 -19.28
N VAL A 176 11.42 10.29 -19.48
CA VAL A 176 12.06 10.23 -20.81
C VAL A 176 11.33 9.17 -21.63
N ALA A 177 10.59 9.63 -22.64
CA ALA A 177 9.92 8.73 -23.56
C ALA A 177 10.92 7.95 -24.41
N THR A 178 10.75 6.63 -24.50
CA THR A 178 11.46 5.78 -25.46
C THR A 178 10.73 5.78 -26.81
N ASN A 179 9.42 5.99 -26.78
CA ASN A 179 8.59 6.24 -27.96
C ASN A 179 7.40 7.09 -27.55
N ALA A 180 7.04 8.09 -28.36
CA ALA A 180 5.87 8.94 -28.16
C ALA A 180 5.19 9.22 -29.51
N THR A 181 3.90 9.00 -29.56
CA THR A 181 3.01 9.25 -30.72
C THR A 181 1.78 9.99 -30.25
N PRO A 182 0.89 10.43 -31.15
CA PRO A 182 -0.39 11.05 -30.75
C PRO A 182 -1.38 10.15 -30.00
N GLY A 183 -1.13 8.84 -29.94
CA GLY A 183 -2.05 7.89 -29.28
C GLY A 183 -1.35 6.85 -28.42
N SER A 184 -0.07 7.02 -28.14
CA SER A 184 0.64 6.14 -27.20
C SER A 184 1.98 6.74 -26.75
N ILE A 185 2.36 6.45 -25.52
CA ILE A 185 3.66 6.78 -24.98
C ILE A 185 4.25 5.57 -24.25
N THR A 186 5.55 5.33 -24.47
CA THR A 186 6.32 4.37 -23.70
C THR A 186 7.54 5.07 -23.12
N PHE A 187 7.91 4.70 -21.91
CA PHE A 187 9.04 5.31 -21.19
C PHE A 187 9.72 4.28 -20.27
N GLU A 188 10.97 4.55 -19.96
CA GLU A 188 11.67 3.80 -18.90
C GLU A 188 11.26 4.33 -17.53
N ARG A 189 10.83 3.42 -16.65
CA ARG A 189 10.49 3.77 -15.27
C ARG A 189 11.77 4.10 -14.51
N PRO A 190 11.95 5.34 -14.02
CA PRO A 190 13.15 5.70 -13.27
C PRO A 190 13.18 5.00 -11.91
N ALA A 191 14.38 4.64 -11.46
CA ALA A 191 14.56 4.16 -10.10
C ALA A 191 14.27 5.29 -9.11
N LEU A 192 13.54 4.97 -8.04
CA LEU A 192 13.28 5.86 -6.92
C LEU A 192 14.26 5.56 -5.78
N ALA A 193 14.66 6.59 -5.03
CA ALA A 193 15.43 6.41 -3.82
C ALA A 193 14.56 5.78 -2.71
N GLU A 194 15.17 5.24 -1.67
CA GLU A 194 14.46 4.55 -0.57
C GLU A 194 13.43 5.44 0.13
N HIS A 195 13.72 6.74 0.24
CA HIS A 195 12.81 7.73 0.83
C HIS A 195 11.77 8.28 -0.16
N GLU A 196 11.83 7.88 -1.43
CA GLU A 196 10.92 8.33 -2.47
C GLU A 196 9.86 7.27 -2.80
N SER A 197 8.67 7.71 -3.15
CA SER A 197 7.60 6.85 -3.62
C SER A 197 6.74 7.54 -4.66
N LEU A 198 6.32 6.81 -5.69
CA LEU A 198 5.38 7.33 -6.70
C LEU A 198 4.06 7.65 -6.01
N ALA A 199 3.64 8.91 -6.10
CA ALA A 199 2.36 9.36 -5.59
C ALA A 199 1.34 9.57 -6.73
N ILE A 200 1.75 10.24 -7.82
CA ILE A 200 0.88 10.54 -8.95
C ILE A 200 1.61 10.20 -10.25
N ASP A 201 0.96 9.40 -11.09
CA ASP A 201 1.38 9.03 -12.44
C ASP A 201 0.54 9.76 -13.46
N LEU A 202 1.16 10.53 -14.33
CA LEU A 202 0.50 11.42 -15.27
C LEU A 202 0.87 11.07 -16.71
N HIS A 203 -0.14 10.99 -17.58
CA HIS A 203 0.08 11.00 -19.03
C HIS A 203 -0.96 11.88 -19.73
N SER A 204 -0.69 12.22 -20.98
CA SER A 204 -1.61 13.01 -21.80
C SER A 204 -2.08 12.21 -23.00
N HIS A 205 -3.32 12.47 -23.41
CA HIS A 205 -3.88 12.03 -24.68
C HIS A 205 -3.79 13.13 -25.75
N ALA A 206 -2.79 13.99 -25.63
CA ALA A 206 -2.56 15.11 -26.53
C ALA A 206 -3.87 15.92 -26.78
N ASP A 207 -4.37 15.95 -28.02
CA ASP A 207 -5.63 16.63 -28.37
C ASP A 207 -6.89 15.76 -28.15
N GLY A 208 -6.73 14.49 -27.83
CA GLY A 208 -7.82 13.57 -27.49
C GLY A 208 -8.45 13.86 -26.13
N ALA A 209 -9.62 13.26 -25.87
CA ALA A 209 -10.31 13.41 -24.59
C ALA A 209 -9.54 12.73 -23.44
N ALA A 210 -9.70 13.25 -22.22
CA ALA A 210 -9.15 12.64 -21.01
C ALA A 210 -10.04 11.48 -20.53
N PHE A 211 -9.53 10.27 -20.60
CA PHE A 211 -10.19 9.06 -20.08
C PHE A 211 -9.14 7.98 -19.77
N PHE A 212 -9.51 6.97 -19.02
CA PHE A 212 -8.67 5.80 -18.79
C PHE A 212 -9.02 4.70 -19.78
N SER A 213 -8.04 4.27 -20.58
CA SER A 213 -8.18 3.16 -21.53
C SER A 213 -8.08 1.80 -20.84
N ALA A 214 -8.38 0.73 -21.58
CA ALA A 214 -8.17 -0.63 -21.09
C ALA A 214 -6.68 -0.96 -20.82
N THR A 215 -5.77 -0.30 -21.53
CA THR A 215 -4.32 -0.40 -21.27
C THR A 215 -3.97 0.23 -19.92
N ASP A 216 -4.50 1.44 -19.65
CA ASP A 216 -4.30 2.11 -18.36
C ASP A 216 -4.88 1.27 -17.21
N ASP A 217 -6.03 0.64 -17.43
CA ASP A 217 -6.64 -0.24 -16.43
C ASP A 217 -5.75 -1.46 -16.11
N ALA A 218 -5.14 -2.05 -17.13
CA ALA A 218 -4.24 -3.19 -16.97
C ALA A 218 -2.93 -2.77 -16.25
N ASP A 219 -2.37 -1.62 -16.60
CA ASP A 219 -1.14 -1.11 -15.98
C ASP A 219 -1.35 -0.68 -14.52
N ASP A 220 -2.54 -0.18 -14.20
CA ASP A 220 -2.89 0.30 -12.86
C ASP A 220 -3.39 -0.79 -11.91
N ALA A 221 -3.77 -1.98 -12.42
CA ALA A 221 -4.53 -2.99 -11.67
C ALA A 221 -3.84 -3.50 -10.38
N GLY A 222 -2.52 -3.59 -10.37
CA GLY A 222 -1.75 -4.04 -9.19
C GLY A 222 -1.15 -2.92 -8.35
N GLU A 223 -1.33 -1.67 -8.76
CA GLU A 223 -0.59 -0.53 -8.21
C GLU A 223 -1.34 0.20 -7.09
N VAL A 224 -0.59 1.01 -6.33
CA VAL A 224 -1.13 1.98 -5.37
C VAL A 224 -0.56 3.33 -5.72
N LYS A 225 -1.32 4.11 -6.50
CA LYS A 225 -0.94 5.45 -6.99
C LYS A 225 -2.19 6.26 -7.33
N ILE A 226 -2.04 7.55 -7.48
CA ILE A 226 -3.02 8.37 -8.19
C ILE A 226 -2.64 8.35 -9.66
N SER A 227 -3.56 8.01 -10.55
CA SER A 227 -3.38 8.15 -11.99
C SER A 227 -4.14 9.36 -12.50
N GLY A 228 -3.53 10.12 -13.40
CA GLY A 228 -4.12 11.29 -14.02
C GLY A 228 -3.89 11.34 -15.52
N VAL A 229 -4.96 11.53 -16.28
CA VAL A 229 -4.95 11.70 -17.74
C VAL A 229 -5.35 13.13 -18.08
N PHE A 230 -4.59 13.76 -18.97
CA PHE A 230 -4.85 15.09 -19.49
C PHE A 230 -5.20 15.00 -20.98
N GLY A 231 -6.29 15.63 -21.37
CA GLY A 231 -6.76 15.66 -22.75
C GLY A 231 -7.17 17.06 -23.20
N GLY A 232 -7.55 17.19 -24.49
CA GLY A 232 -7.98 18.44 -25.07
C GLY A 232 -6.90 19.53 -25.02
N LEU A 233 -5.63 19.19 -25.21
CA LEU A 233 -4.52 20.12 -25.04
C LEU A 233 -4.24 20.97 -26.28
N GLY A 234 -4.90 20.67 -27.41
CA GLY A 234 -4.78 21.42 -28.65
C GLY A 234 -5.35 22.85 -28.57
N PRO A 235 -5.02 23.69 -29.58
CA PRO A 235 -5.43 25.10 -29.57
C PRO A 235 -6.95 25.31 -29.70
N ASP A 236 -7.65 24.37 -30.34
CA ASP A 236 -9.09 24.49 -30.65
C ASP A 236 -9.96 23.62 -29.73
N THR A 237 -9.38 22.99 -28.71
CA THR A 237 -10.05 22.08 -27.78
C THR A 237 -10.12 22.66 -26.38
N ALA A 238 -11.13 22.25 -25.62
CA ALA A 238 -11.21 22.59 -24.19
C ALA A 238 -10.42 21.57 -23.39
N PRO A 239 -9.46 22.00 -22.55
CA PRO A 239 -8.69 21.09 -21.73
C PRO A 239 -9.56 20.32 -20.76
N ASP A 240 -9.32 19.02 -20.64
CA ASP A 240 -10.01 18.11 -19.75
C ASP A 240 -9.02 17.24 -18.96
N VAL A 241 -9.47 16.72 -17.81
CA VAL A 241 -8.65 15.85 -16.95
C VAL A 241 -9.50 14.75 -16.33
N ALA A 242 -8.93 13.57 -16.23
CA ALA A 242 -9.50 12.47 -15.47
C ALA A 242 -8.50 12.03 -14.40
N PHE A 243 -8.96 11.83 -13.15
CA PHE A 243 -8.13 11.36 -12.06
C PHE A 243 -8.79 10.21 -11.32
N ARG A 244 -8.00 9.25 -10.90
CA ARG A 244 -8.41 8.16 -10.03
C ARG A 244 -7.32 7.78 -9.03
N LEU A 245 -7.72 7.29 -7.86
CA LEU A 245 -6.84 6.62 -6.92
C LEU A 245 -6.92 5.11 -7.20
N CYS A 246 -5.80 4.54 -7.59
CA CYS A 246 -5.62 3.11 -7.82
C CYS A 246 -5.18 2.45 -6.52
N VAL A 247 -5.86 1.40 -6.10
CA VAL A 247 -5.56 0.68 -4.87
C VAL A 247 -5.80 -0.81 -5.09
N LEU A 248 -4.76 -1.56 -5.46
CA LEU A 248 -4.79 -3.02 -5.56
C LEU A 248 -5.99 -3.54 -6.39
N GLY A 249 -6.23 -2.96 -7.57
CA GLY A 249 -7.33 -3.33 -8.47
C GLY A 249 -8.63 -2.56 -8.25
N MET A 250 -8.73 -1.72 -7.22
CA MET A 250 -9.83 -0.76 -7.08
C MET A 250 -9.47 0.56 -7.74
N PHE A 251 -10.41 1.13 -8.48
CA PHE A 251 -10.28 2.45 -9.09
C PHE A 251 -11.31 3.40 -8.46
N ILE A 252 -10.83 4.36 -7.68
CA ILE A 252 -11.67 5.33 -6.97
C ILE A 252 -11.57 6.67 -7.70
N PRO A 253 -12.62 7.11 -8.39
CA PRO A 253 -12.60 8.39 -9.12
C PRO A 253 -12.33 9.56 -8.19
N LEU A 254 -11.41 10.45 -8.59
CA LEU A 254 -11.10 11.69 -7.89
C LEU A 254 -11.63 12.87 -8.72
N LYS A 255 -12.41 13.74 -8.08
CA LYS A 255 -12.96 14.94 -8.74
C LYS A 255 -11.93 16.07 -8.73
N VAL A 256 -11.33 16.32 -9.88
CA VAL A 256 -10.40 17.44 -10.09
C VAL A 256 -10.98 18.32 -11.19
N PRO A 257 -11.34 19.57 -10.90
CA PRO A 257 -11.85 20.47 -11.95
C PRO A 257 -10.69 20.92 -12.84
N ALA A 258 -10.81 20.71 -14.15
CA ALA A 258 -9.81 21.15 -15.14
C ALA A 258 -9.51 22.65 -15.00
N SER A 259 -10.53 23.47 -14.70
CA SER A 259 -10.38 24.91 -14.46
C SER A 259 -9.44 25.27 -13.30
N ALA A 260 -9.20 24.37 -12.36
CA ALA A 260 -8.22 24.62 -11.29
C ALA A 260 -6.76 24.54 -11.81
N ILE A 261 -6.53 23.65 -12.79
CA ILE A 261 -5.20 23.40 -13.38
C ILE A 261 -4.93 24.40 -14.51
N PHE A 262 -5.91 24.60 -15.38
CA PHE A 262 -5.79 25.42 -16.60
C PHE A 262 -6.25 26.86 -16.43
N LYS A 263 -6.20 27.41 -15.21
CA LYS A 263 -6.48 28.85 -15.01
C LYS A 263 -5.59 29.67 -15.93
N GLN A 264 -6.20 30.50 -16.79
CA GLN A 264 -5.47 31.58 -17.42
C GLN A 264 -5.04 32.54 -16.28
N PRO A 265 -3.80 33.07 -16.31
CA PRO A 265 -3.45 34.18 -15.44
C PRO A 265 -4.46 35.30 -15.74
N GLU A 266 -5.11 35.80 -14.69
CA GLU A 266 -5.94 37.01 -14.81
C GLU A 266 -5.07 38.11 -15.42
N ALA A 267 -5.50 38.63 -16.55
CA ALA A 267 -4.81 39.67 -17.32
C ALA A 267 -4.75 41.00 -16.54
#